data_319384a884699f60e543dcb7e7a0781e
#
_entry.id   319384a884699f60e543dcb7e7a0781e
#
_cell.length_a   1.000
_cell.length_b   1.000
_cell.length_c   1.000
_cell.angle_alpha   90.00
_cell.angle_beta   90.00
_cell.angle_gamma   90.00
#
_symmetry.space_group_name_H-M   'P 1'
#
loop_
_entity.id
_entity.type
_entity.pdbx_description
1 polymer ?
#
loop_
_entity_poly.entity_id
_entity_poly.type
_entity_poly.pdbx_seq_one_letter_code
_entity_poly.pdbx_strand_id
1 'polypeptide(L)'
;AKPAWQRFLVMIAGVVMNVVLAVAIYCGICYTWGEKYFANEDAVYGYTFNTAAQGLGFENGDKIISIDGEPIDDVNAIAMTLLLTESDRTVVVERDGREERFTIPFEQLVDFRRSKGYEEMLMLRTPFRIDSVASPAALDAGLRAGDEVVALNGERHIEFAEYVGLLAD
;
A
#
# COMPACT_ATOMS: atom_id res chain seq x y z
N ALA A 1 20.68 57.10 11.96
CA ALA A 1 20.69 55.80 11.27
C ALA A 1 20.24 54.70 12.23
N LYS A 2 19.34 53.81 11.82
CA LYS A 2 18.88 52.68 12.69
C LYS A 2 20.05 51.70 12.95
N PRO A 3 20.18 51.12 14.14
CA PRO A 3 21.23 50.18 14.49
C PRO A 3 21.21 48.91 13.61
N ALA A 4 22.37 48.32 13.38
CA ALA A 4 22.54 47.18 12.45
C ALA A 4 21.63 45.98 12.75
N TRP A 5 21.37 45.70 14.04
CA TRP A 5 20.49 44.62 14.44
C TRP A 5 19.02 44.81 14.02
N GLN A 6 18.51 46.05 13.98
CA GLN A 6 17.16 46.32 13.49
C GLN A 6 17.03 46.07 11.99
N ARG A 7 18.07 46.38 11.19
CA ARG A 7 18.11 46.08 9.76
C ARG A 7 18.15 44.57 9.54
N PHE A 8 18.91 43.87 10.32
CA PHE A 8 19.00 42.40 10.32
C PHE A 8 17.62 41.76 10.62
N LEU A 9 16.92 42.21 11.67
CA LEU A 9 15.60 41.77 12.02
C LEU A 9 14.57 41.98 10.90
N VAL A 10 14.62 43.14 10.22
CA VAL A 10 13.71 43.43 9.11
C VAL A 10 13.97 42.50 7.92
N MET A 11 15.23 42.19 7.63
CA MET A 11 15.57 41.25 6.55
C MET A 11 15.12 39.80 6.86
N ILE A 12 15.29 39.37 8.11
CA ILE A 12 14.91 38.02 8.52
C ILE A 12 13.39 37.89 8.70
N ALA A 13 12.69 38.95 9.07
CA ALA A 13 11.25 38.92 9.31
C ALA A 13 10.46 38.35 8.13
N GLY A 14 10.86 38.65 6.90
CA GLY A 14 10.22 38.09 5.69
C GLY A 14 10.37 36.57 5.60
N VAL A 15 11.57 36.06 5.87
CA VAL A 15 11.85 34.62 5.85
C VAL A 15 11.12 33.90 6.98
N VAL A 16 11.16 34.45 8.19
CA VAL A 16 10.44 33.91 9.34
C VAL A 16 8.94 33.88 9.11
N MET A 17 8.36 34.93 8.54
CA MET A 17 6.93 34.97 8.23
C MET A 17 6.55 33.93 7.17
N ASN A 18 7.40 33.68 6.18
CA ASN A 18 7.16 32.63 5.20
C ASN A 18 7.15 31.23 5.84
N VAL A 19 8.07 30.98 6.78
CA VAL A 19 8.10 29.71 7.55
C VAL A 19 6.85 29.57 8.41
N VAL A 20 6.46 30.63 9.13
CA VAL A 20 5.24 30.63 9.96
C VAL A 20 4.00 30.39 9.09
N LEU A 21 3.91 31.04 7.93
CA LEU A 21 2.82 30.87 7.00
C LEU A 21 2.79 29.43 6.44
N ALA A 22 3.94 28.87 6.06
CA ALA A 22 4.04 27.50 5.56
C ALA A 22 3.56 26.48 6.62
N VAL A 23 4.00 26.64 7.88
CA VAL A 23 3.55 25.80 9.00
C VAL A 23 2.05 25.95 9.22
N ALA A 24 1.52 27.18 9.21
CA ALA A 24 0.09 27.42 9.40
C ALA A 24 -0.76 26.79 8.28
N ILE A 25 -0.32 26.90 7.03
CA ILE A 25 -0.99 26.26 5.89
C ILE A 25 -0.93 24.73 6.04
N TYR A 26 0.25 24.17 6.36
CA TYR A 26 0.41 22.73 6.54
C TYR A 26 -0.48 22.19 7.67
N CYS A 27 -0.48 22.86 8.83
CA CYS A 27 -1.38 22.51 9.92
C CYS A 27 -2.86 22.61 9.51
N GLY A 28 -3.23 23.62 8.73
CA GLY A 28 -4.59 23.76 8.21
C GLY A 28 -4.98 22.62 7.26
N ILE A 29 -4.05 22.20 6.40
CA ILE A 29 -4.25 21.04 5.52
C ILE A 29 -4.42 19.76 6.34
N CYS A 30 -3.50 19.49 7.27
CA CYS A 30 -3.59 18.30 8.13
C CYS A 30 -4.87 18.29 8.98
N TYR A 31 -5.29 19.45 9.49
CA TYR A 31 -6.53 19.54 10.27
C TYR A 31 -7.79 19.30 9.42
N THR A 32 -7.79 19.75 8.15
CA THR A 32 -8.99 19.69 7.29
C THR A 32 -9.13 18.36 6.56
N TRP A 33 -8.01 17.81 6.07
CA TRP A 33 -8.01 16.58 5.26
C TRP A 33 -7.41 15.37 5.99
N GLY A 34 -6.67 15.58 7.08
CA GLY A 34 -5.94 14.54 7.78
C GLY A 34 -4.82 13.92 6.92
N GLU A 35 -4.24 12.84 7.42
CA GLU A 35 -3.37 11.98 6.62
C GLU A 35 -4.21 10.84 6.07
N LYS A 36 -4.17 10.66 4.75
CA LYS A 36 -4.78 9.50 4.10
C LYS A 36 -3.78 8.35 4.18
N TYR A 37 -4.13 7.32 4.91
CA TYR A 37 -3.41 6.05 4.94
C TYR A 37 -4.37 4.93 4.53
N PHE A 38 -3.81 3.86 4.01
CA PHE A 38 -4.60 2.65 3.77
C PHE A 38 -4.55 1.81 5.03
N ALA A 39 -5.71 1.69 5.69
CA ALA A 39 -5.82 0.83 6.84
C ALA A 39 -5.67 -0.64 6.42
N ASN A 40 -4.83 -1.37 7.12
CA ASN A 40 -4.62 -2.79 6.85
C ASN A 40 -5.91 -3.61 7.05
N GLU A 41 -6.83 -3.14 7.88
CA GLU A 41 -8.16 -3.76 8.06
C GLU A 41 -9.00 -3.76 6.77
N ASP A 42 -8.81 -2.74 5.90
CA ASP A 42 -9.53 -2.62 4.63
C ASP A 42 -9.03 -3.60 3.55
N ALA A 43 -7.89 -4.27 3.78
CA ALA A 43 -7.34 -5.29 2.87
C ALA A 43 -8.09 -6.62 2.99
N VAL A 44 -9.38 -6.63 2.60
CA VAL A 44 -10.27 -7.81 2.72
C VAL A 44 -9.77 -9.00 1.90
N TYR A 45 -9.16 -8.75 0.75
CA TYR A 45 -8.66 -9.78 -0.18
C TYR A 45 -7.13 -9.96 -0.09
N GLY A 46 -6.51 -9.37 0.93
CA GLY A 46 -5.05 -9.38 1.09
C GLY A 46 -4.33 -8.55 0.03
N TYR A 47 -3.08 -8.93 -0.23
CA TYR A 47 -2.18 -8.21 -1.14
C TYR A 47 -1.69 -9.09 -2.27
N THR A 48 -1.38 -8.45 -3.41
CA THR A 48 -0.55 -9.05 -4.46
C THR A 48 0.88 -8.59 -4.25
N PHE A 49 1.81 -9.53 -4.23
CA PHE A 49 3.22 -9.27 -3.98
C PHE A 49 4.04 -9.39 -5.25
N ASN A 50 5.04 -8.54 -5.40
CA ASN A 50 6.00 -8.68 -6.49
C ASN A 50 6.88 -9.93 -6.29
N THR A 51 7.58 -10.37 -7.35
CA THR A 51 8.40 -11.58 -7.34
C THR A 51 9.49 -11.54 -6.26
N ALA A 52 10.02 -10.34 -5.95
CA ALA A 52 11.05 -10.19 -4.94
C ALA A 52 10.50 -10.45 -3.52
N ALA A 53 9.29 -9.96 -3.23
CA ALA A 53 8.61 -10.21 -1.97
C ALA A 53 8.16 -11.67 -1.84
N GLN A 54 7.70 -12.29 -2.93
CA GLN A 54 7.41 -13.72 -2.95
C GLN A 54 8.64 -14.57 -2.62
N GLY A 55 9.82 -14.13 -3.05
CA GLY A 55 11.10 -14.74 -2.66
C GLY A 55 11.42 -14.68 -1.17
N LEU A 56 10.77 -13.80 -0.41
CA LEU A 56 10.86 -13.71 1.05
C LEU A 56 9.86 -14.62 1.77
N GLY A 57 8.92 -15.25 1.07
CA GLY A 57 7.91 -16.16 1.63
C GLY A 57 6.49 -15.62 1.63
N PHE A 58 6.26 -14.41 1.09
CA PHE A 58 4.91 -13.89 0.89
C PHE A 58 4.23 -14.58 -0.29
N GLU A 59 2.93 -14.76 -0.20
CA GLU A 59 2.09 -15.26 -1.28
C GLU A 59 0.97 -14.27 -1.61
N ASN A 60 0.51 -14.30 -2.86
CA ASN A 60 -0.61 -13.46 -3.27
C ASN A 60 -1.87 -13.86 -2.50
N GLY A 61 -2.51 -12.89 -1.87
CA GLY A 61 -3.66 -13.10 -1.00
C GLY A 61 -3.32 -13.02 0.49
N ASP A 62 -2.03 -13.04 0.87
CA ASP A 62 -1.65 -12.83 2.26
C ASP A 62 -2.09 -11.43 2.73
N LYS A 63 -2.60 -11.36 3.95
CA LYS A 63 -2.81 -10.13 4.69
C LYS A 63 -1.82 -10.10 5.85
N ILE A 64 -0.95 -9.11 5.88
CA ILE A 64 0.07 -8.99 6.93
C ILE A 64 -0.59 -8.54 8.22
N ILE A 65 -0.54 -9.37 9.26
CA ILE A 65 -1.13 -9.08 10.58
C ILE A 65 -0.13 -8.34 11.46
N SER A 66 1.10 -8.86 11.55
CA SER A 66 2.12 -8.27 12.41
C SER A 66 3.53 -8.55 11.91
N ILE A 67 4.46 -7.70 12.31
CA ILE A 67 5.90 -7.87 12.10
C ILE A 67 6.57 -7.78 13.47
N ASP A 68 7.33 -8.81 13.86
CA ASP A 68 7.96 -8.95 15.18
C ASP A 68 6.99 -8.81 16.36
N GLY A 69 5.72 -9.17 16.14
CA GLY A 69 4.66 -9.08 17.15
C GLY A 69 3.98 -7.71 17.24
N GLU A 70 4.46 -6.72 16.50
CA GLU A 70 3.80 -5.41 16.41
C GLU A 70 2.76 -5.45 15.29
N PRO A 71 1.50 -5.12 15.57
CA PRO A 71 0.45 -5.10 14.56
C PRO A 71 0.71 -4.03 13.50
N ILE A 72 0.29 -4.30 12.28
CA ILE A 72 0.40 -3.37 11.16
C ILE A 72 -0.96 -2.73 10.90
N ASP A 73 -1.05 -1.43 11.15
CA ASP A 73 -2.26 -0.66 10.90
C ASP A 73 -2.21 0.06 9.54
N ASP A 74 -1.02 0.54 9.14
CA ASP A 74 -0.81 1.26 7.89
C ASP A 74 -0.05 0.41 6.86
N VAL A 75 -0.69 0.14 5.74
CA VAL A 75 -0.12 -0.61 4.61
C VAL A 75 1.16 0.03 4.08
N ASN A 76 1.22 1.37 4.06
CA ASN A 76 2.40 2.09 3.57
C ASN A 76 3.63 1.92 4.46
N ALA A 77 3.42 1.59 5.73
CA ALA A 77 4.51 1.35 6.69
C ALA A 77 5.16 -0.03 6.54
N ILE A 78 4.52 -0.99 5.88
CA ILE A 78 4.97 -2.39 5.81
C ILE A 78 6.40 -2.50 5.29
N ALA A 79 6.66 -1.95 4.09
CA ALA A 79 7.98 -2.04 3.48
C ALA A 79 9.08 -1.40 4.35
N MET A 80 8.77 -0.24 4.95
CA MET A 80 9.71 0.45 5.82
C MET A 80 9.96 -0.34 7.11
N THR A 81 8.92 -0.89 7.72
CA THR A 81 9.01 -1.71 8.92
C THR A 81 9.86 -2.96 8.68
N LEU A 82 9.70 -3.62 7.53
CA LEU A 82 10.53 -4.76 7.17
C LEU A 82 12.00 -4.39 6.99
N LEU A 83 12.28 -3.25 6.39
CA LEU A 83 13.65 -2.85 6.02
C LEU A 83 14.44 -2.16 7.14
N LEU A 84 13.77 -1.55 8.10
CA LEU A 84 14.39 -0.88 9.25
C LEU A 84 14.74 -1.89 10.33
N THR A 85 15.68 -2.77 10.04
CA THR A 85 16.16 -3.79 10.99
C THR A 85 17.65 -4.09 10.77
N GLU A 86 18.24 -4.66 11.82
CA GLU A 86 19.59 -5.25 11.82
C GLU A 86 19.53 -6.73 12.22
N SER A 87 18.34 -7.33 12.22
CA SER A 87 18.08 -8.72 12.61
C SER A 87 17.04 -9.36 11.71
N ASP A 88 16.85 -10.67 11.86
CA ASP A 88 15.77 -11.41 11.22
C ASP A 88 14.43 -10.79 11.59
N ARG A 89 13.45 -10.88 10.69
CA ARG A 89 12.07 -10.46 10.93
C ARG A 89 11.13 -11.64 11.02
N THR A 90 10.30 -11.64 12.03
CA THR A 90 9.19 -12.59 12.12
C THR A 90 7.92 -11.93 11.63
N VAL A 91 7.32 -12.50 10.58
CA VAL A 91 6.09 -12.00 9.97
C VAL A 91 4.95 -12.97 10.26
N VAL A 92 3.81 -12.42 10.63
CA VAL A 92 2.55 -13.16 10.74
C VAL A 92 1.60 -12.63 9.68
N VAL A 93 1.08 -13.55 8.87
CA VAL A 93 0.11 -13.25 7.81
C VAL A 93 -1.17 -14.06 8.03
N GLU A 94 -2.28 -13.56 7.54
CA GLU A 94 -3.48 -14.34 7.30
C GLU A 94 -3.45 -14.84 5.86
N ARG A 95 -3.38 -16.16 5.69
CA ARG A 95 -3.38 -16.88 4.41
C ARG A 95 -4.54 -17.85 4.40
N ASP A 96 -5.45 -17.74 3.45
CA ASP A 96 -6.65 -18.60 3.34
C ASP A 96 -7.46 -18.69 4.65
N GLY A 97 -7.56 -17.58 5.40
CA GLY A 97 -8.28 -17.51 6.67
C GLY A 97 -7.56 -18.21 7.84
N ARG A 98 -6.26 -18.46 7.73
CA ARG A 98 -5.42 -19.03 8.79
C ARG A 98 -4.21 -18.12 9.03
N GLU A 99 -3.83 -18.01 10.28
CA GLU A 99 -2.59 -17.32 10.62
C GLU A 99 -1.39 -18.23 10.31
N GLU A 100 -0.49 -17.72 9.48
CA GLU A 100 0.79 -18.32 9.21
C GLU A 100 1.91 -17.42 9.69
N ARG A 101 2.97 -18.05 10.19
CA ARG A 101 4.15 -17.35 10.69
C ARG A 101 5.39 -17.86 10.01
N PHE A 102 6.21 -16.94 9.51
CA PHE A 102 7.51 -17.25 8.94
C PHE A 102 8.55 -16.22 9.34
N THR A 103 9.82 -16.59 9.25
CA THR A 103 10.94 -15.70 9.58
C THR A 103 11.72 -15.41 8.31
N ILE A 104 11.99 -14.12 8.08
CA ILE A 104 12.80 -13.65 6.98
C ILE A 104 14.20 -13.37 7.53
N PRO A 105 15.23 -14.11 7.09
CA PRO A 105 16.61 -13.85 7.49
C PRO A 105 17.09 -12.47 7.11
N PHE A 106 17.87 -11.84 7.97
CA PHE A 106 18.41 -10.50 7.73
C PHE A 106 19.18 -10.38 6.41
N GLU A 107 19.93 -11.42 6.04
CA GLU A 107 20.66 -11.44 4.75
C GLU A 107 19.72 -11.29 3.55
N GLN A 108 18.57 -11.96 3.57
CA GLN A 108 17.56 -11.84 2.51
C GLN A 108 16.95 -10.44 2.47
N LEU A 109 16.74 -9.80 3.62
CA LEU A 109 16.27 -8.41 3.69
C LEU A 109 17.30 -7.42 3.13
N VAL A 110 18.59 -7.68 3.35
CA VAL A 110 19.67 -6.89 2.75
C VAL A 110 19.66 -7.01 1.22
N ASP A 111 19.51 -8.21 0.68
CA ASP A 111 19.46 -8.43 -0.77
C ASP A 111 18.18 -7.86 -1.37
N PHE A 112 17.05 -8.00 -0.70
CA PHE A 112 15.77 -7.38 -1.06
C PHE A 112 15.88 -5.85 -1.13
N ARG A 113 16.57 -5.23 -0.16
CA ARG A 113 16.84 -3.79 -0.17
C ARG A 113 17.79 -3.38 -1.30
N ARG A 114 18.84 -4.16 -1.58
CA ARG A 114 19.81 -3.89 -2.64
C ARG A 114 19.19 -4.01 -4.03
N SER A 115 18.32 -4.97 -4.24
CA SER A 115 17.59 -5.18 -5.50
C SER A 115 16.44 -4.21 -5.70
N LYS A 116 16.17 -3.32 -4.70
CA LYS A 116 15.00 -2.45 -4.66
C LYS A 116 13.67 -3.20 -4.71
N GLY A 117 13.66 -4.44 -4.24
CA GLY A 117 12.47 -5.28 -4.19
C GLY A 117 11.31 -4.71 -3.38
N TYR A 118 11.58 -3.69 -2.56
CA TYR A 118 10.58 -2.95 -1.79
C TYR A 118 9.77 -1.95 -2.64
N GLU A 119 10.29 -1.55 -3.81
CA GLU A 119 9.54 -0.71 -4.73
C GLU A 119 8.36 -1.53 -5.27
N GLU A 120 7.14 -1.00 -5.08
CA GLU A 120 5.90 -1.71 -5.42
C GLU A 120 5.85 -3.15 -4.87
N MET A 121 6.40 -3.35 -3.65
CA MET A 121 6.47 -4.65 -2.98
C MET A 121 5.13 -5.35 -2.92
N LEU A 122 4.09 -4.58 -2.64
CA LEU A 122 2.73 -5.07 -2.49
C LEU A 122 1.73 -4.10 -3.10
N MET A 123 0.64 -4.64 -3.60
CA MET A 123 -0.53 -3.91 -4.07
C MET A 123 -1.77 -4.47 -3.40
N LEU A 124 -2.73 -3.60 -3.08
CA LEU A 124 -4.01 -4.04 -2.52
C LEU A 124 -4.78 -4.82 -3.60
N ARG A 125 -5.22 -6.02 -3.26
CA ARG A 125 -6.09 -6.80 -4.16
C ARG A 125 -7.49 -6.21 -4.14
N THR A 126 -7.96 -5.88 -5.32
CA THR A 126 -9.31 -5.35 -5.52
C THR A 126 -10.13 -6.29 -6.39
N PRO A 127 -11.37 -6.62 -5.98
CA PRO A 127 -12.20 -7.49 -6.78
C PRO A 127 -12.53 -6.87 -8.14
N PHE A 128 -12.61 -7.72 -9.16
CA PHE A 128 -13.04 -7.29 -10.47
C PHE A 128 -14.53 -6.97 -10.45
N ARG A 129 -14.87 -5.69 -10.32
CA ARG A 129 -16.23 -5.19 -10.35
C ARG A 129 -16.53 -4.49 -11.66
N ILE A 130 -17.67 -4.80 -12.25
CA ILE A 130 -18.15 -4.20 -13.50
C ILE A 130 -18.71 -2.81 -13.19
N ASP A 131 -18.04 -1.76 -13.68
CA ASP A 131 -18.50 -0.38 -13.51
C ASP A 131 -19.67 -0.06 -14.46
N SER A 132 -19.55 -0.48 -15.72
CA SER A 132 -20.60 -0.27 -16.74
C SER A 132 -20.60 -1.38 -17.78
N VAL A 133 -21.78 -1.67 -18.35
CA VAL A 133 -21.95 -2.66 -19.41
C VAL A 133 -22.39 -1.92 -20.69
N ALA A 134 -21.48 -1.82 -21.66
CA ALA A 134 -21.74 -1.13 -22.92
C ALA A 134 -22.31 -2.05 -24.01
N SER A 135 -22.07 -3.36 -23.91
CA SER A 135 -22.52 -4.34 -24.93
C SER A 135 -23.95 -4.79 -24.70
N PRO A 136 -24.87 -4.63 -25.68
CA PRO A 136 -26.22 -5.16 -25.59
C PRO A 136 -26.26 -6.68 -25.33
N ALA A 137 -25.35 -7.43 -25.95
CA ALA A 137 -25.26 -8.88 -25.76
C ALA A 137 -24.89 -9.26 -24.33
N ALA A 138 -24.03 -8.47 -23.68
CA ALA A 138 -23.68 -8.69 -22.30
C ALA A 138 -24.84 -8.36 -21.33
N LEU A 139 -25.63 -7.31 -21.65
CA LEU A 139 -26.85 -6.98 -20.91
C LEU A 139 -27.91 -8.08 -21.06
N ASP A 140 -28.08 -8.63 -22.28
CA ASP A 140 -29.00 -9.73 -22.56
C ASP A 140 -28.56 -11.03 -21.86
N ALA A 141 -27.24 -11.22 -21.70
CA ALA A 141 -26.65 -12.31 -20.91
C ALA A 141 -26.84 -12.14 -19.41
N GLY A 142 -27.32 -10.98 -18.95
CA GLY A 142 -27.66 -10.70 -17.56
C GLY A 142 -26.61 -9.91 -16.79
N LEU A 143 -25.47 -9.54 -17.40
CA LEU A 143 -24.45 -8.72 -16.75
C LEU A 143 -24.97 -7.30 -16.46
N ARG A 144 -24.64 -6.79 -15.28
CA ARG A 144 -25.06 -5.47 -14.81
C ARG A 144 -23.90 -4.70 -14.19
N ALA A 145 -24.02 -3.38 -14.20
CA ALA A 145 -23.12 -2.54 -13.42
C ALA A 145 -23.23 -2.88 -11.91
N GLY A 146 -22.09 -2.99 -11.26
CA GLY A 146 -21.97 -3.41 -9.87
C GLY A 146 -21.75 -4.90 -9.66
N ASP A 147 -21.91 -5.74 -10.69
CA ASP A 147 -21.61 -7.16 -10.57
C ASP A 147 -20.12 -7.38 -10.31
N GLU A 148 -19.81 -8.35 -9.46
CA GLU A 148 -18.46 -8.79 -9.17
C GLU A 148 -18.19 -10.12 -9.89
N VAL A 149 -17.13 -10.15 -10.68
CA VAL A 149 -16.72 -11.35 -11.40
C VAL A 149 -15.91 -12.22 -10.44
N VAL A 150 -16.49 -13.33 -10.02
CA VAL A 150 -15.88 -14.24 -9.03
C VAL A 150 -15.24 -15.48 -9.65
N ALA A 151 -15.57 -15.80 -10.90
CA ALA A 151 -14.99 -16.93 -11.63
C ALA A 151 -15.17 -16.75 -13.13
N LEU A 152 -14.21 -17.25 -13.93
CA LEU A 152 -14.29 -17.37 -15.37
C LEU A 152 -13.96 -18.81 -15.77
N ASN A 153 -14.82 -19.45 -16.57
CA ASN A 153 -14.67 -20.85 -16.99
C ASN A 153 -14.47 -21.87 -15.84
N GLY A 154 -14.95 -21.51 -14.62
CA GLY A 154 -14.82 -22.35 -13.44
C GLY A 154 -13.56 -22.06 -12.59
N GLU A 155 -12.65 -21.23 -13.08
CA GLU A 155 -11.48 -20.76 -12.33
C GLU A 155 -11.82 -19.47 -11.57
N ARG A 156 -11.47 -19.45 -10.29
CA ARG A 156 -11.71 -18.31 -9.41
C ARG A 156 -10.48 -17.42 -9.36
N HIS A 157 -10.67 -16.15 -9.64
CA HIS A 157 -9.68 -15.10 -9.49
C HIS A 157 -10.30 -13.91 -8.79
N ILE A 158 -9.46 -12.99 -8.32
CA ILE A 158 -9.92 -11.79 -7.62
C ILE A 158 -9.67 -10.56 -8.48
N GLU A 159 -8.48 -10.47 -9.07
CA GLU A 159 -8.05 -9.28 -9.79
C GLU A 159 -8.36 -9.34 -11.27
N PHE A 160 -8.70 -8.18 -11.85
CA PHE A 160 -8.94 -8.04 -13.28
C PHE A 160 -7.76 -8.54 -14.14
N ALA A 161 -6.52 -8.28 -13.69
CA ALA A 161 -5.31 -8.70 -14.40
C ALA A 161 -5.20 -10.22 -14.56
N GLU A 162 -5.66 -10.98 -13.58
CA GLU A 162 -5.70 -12.45 -13.61
C GLU A 162 -6.66 -12.93 -14.68
N TYR A 163 -7.83 -12.26 -14.82
CA TYR A 163 -8.84 -12.61 -15.85
C TYR A 163 -8.38 -12.24 -17.27
N VAL A 164 -7.66 -11.13 -17.43
CA VAL A 164 -7.16 -10.70 -18.76
C VAL A 164 -6.22 -11.74 -19.36
N GLY A 165 -5.38 -12.38 -18.53
CA GLY A 165 -4.53 -13.48 -18.98
C GLY A 165 -5.32 -14.65 -19.55
N LEU A 166 -6.46 -15.00 -18.94
CA LEU A 166 -7.33 -16.10 -19.39
C LEU A 166 -8.16 -15.77 -20.63
N LEU A 167 -8.36 -14.49 -20.94
CA LEU A 167 -9.12 -14.05 -22.11
C LEU A 167 -8.23 -13.90 -23.35
N ALA A 168 -6.91 -13.93 -23.19
CA ALA A 168 -5.94 -13.75 -24.29
C ALA A 168 -5.57 -15.06 -25.00
N ASP A 169 -5.95 -16.21 -24.45
CA ASP A 169 -5.81 -17.55 -25.00
C ASP A 169 -7.14 -18.03 -25.67
#